data_0f6d3c02ee0a98db134117e5769b9884
#
_entry.id   0f6d3c02ee0a98db134117e5769b9884
#
_cell.length_a   1.000
_cell.length_b   1.000
_cell.length_c   1.000
_cell.angle_alpha   90.00
_cell.angle_beta   90.00
_cell.angle_gamma   90.00
#
_symmetry.space_group_name_H-M   'P 1'
#
loop_
_entity.id
_entity.type
_entity.pdbx_description
1 polymer ?
#
loop_
_entity_poly.entity_id
_entity_poly.type
_entity_poly.pdbx_seq_one_letter_code
_entity_poly.pdbx_strand_id
1 'polypeptide(L)'
;MGQCKNVSSHIMPINESPKIIFTRYLYVKDEVTLTLIMSILEKRESSMFWAYELYYSGFENEVFNLLWKIYFDFYYTLNPSFYDYFIKKQKEWSTMRPTMERDKIINMIVSDLLIRPHNLDVFLLRQISQNFDIDLETNIFNDCQLFEFIHLSKFDDWFNSKNYQNIAEFVLNKCCENQLDEFLEYATSYFKTPPNNKQTKDYNAREKINKRKNTDQREKRHIILAHIMMQFTCLEPVKMGKKLYVIVEESEMKQFETIYSDYDSSFYPYKILPKACLYSIDEENYLTLFKLKRETIDLKDAYFNHWEYYASFSPVWRDRIKKYNGVANHENKKIDFPDDDCFDEFYDAFNYETDEQKKETSNKSIQNLTNQRKWSQVYEQYKKNGIFKPEPEFLEGLDKIEY
;
A
#
# COMPACT_ATOMS: atom_id res chain seq x y z
N MET A 1 -28.61 21.20 36.10
CA MET A 1 -27.15 21.39 36.03
C MET A 1 -26.49 20.01 36.21
N GLY A 2 -26.29 19.28 35.15
CA GLY A 2 -25.63 17.97 35.14
C GLY A 2 -24.25 18.15 34.52
N GLN A 3 -23.22 17.83 35.30
CA GLN A 3 -21.81 17.90 34.89
C GLN A 3 -21.51 16.83 33.84
N CYS A 4 -21.12 17.27 32.64
CA CYS A 4 -20.46 16.40 31.65
C CYS A 4 -19.14 15.88 32.23
N LYS A 5 -19.06 14.57 32.50
CA LYS A 5 -17.79 13.93 32.78
C LYS A 5 -16.97 13.84 31.49
N ASN A 6 -15.81 14.49 31.48
CA ASN A 6 -14.78 14.33 30.45
C ASN A 6 -14.39 12.86 30.33
N VAL A 7 -14.71 12.22 29.23
CA VAL A 7 -14.18 10.93 28.85
C VAL A 7 -12.76 11.19 28.32
N SER A 8 -11.78 10.82 29.13
CA SER A 8 -10.35 10.86 28.73
C SER A 8 -10.15 9.99 27.48
N SER A 9 -9.63 10.61 26.44
CA SER A 9 -9.09 9.89 25.27
C SER A 9 -7.95 8.96 25.76
N HIS A 10 -8.22 7.68 25.82
CA HIS A 10 -7.17 6.68 26.05
C HIS A 10 -6.23 6.69 24.85
N ILE A 11 -5.07 7.31 25.03
CA ILE A 11 -3.90 7.15 24.17
C ILE A 11 -3.45 5.70 24.33
N MET A 12 -3.46 4.94 23.25
CA MET A 12 -3.03 3.55 23.19
C MET A 12 -1.57 3.43 23.66
N PRO A 13 -1.21 2.45 24.49
CA PRO A 13 0.17 2.20 24.86
C PRO A 13 0.98 1.74 23.65
N ILE A 14 2.21 2.25 23.52
CA ILE A 14 3.13 2.19 22.38
C ILE A 14 3.64 0.76 22.04
N ASN A 15 3.15 -0.30 22.70
CA ASN A 15 3.71 -1.66 22.64
C ASN A 15 2.69 -2.78 22.37
N GLU A 16 1.50 -2.49 21.84
CA GLU A 16 0.58 -3.56 21.44
C GLU A 16 0.91 -4.07 20.04
N SER A 17 0.97 -5.39 19.87
CA SER A 17 1.04 -6.04 18.57
C SER A 17 -0.11 -5.57 17.68
N PRO A 18 0.08 -5.40 16.37
CA PRO A 18 -0.99 -4.96 15.47
C PRO A 18 -2.21 -5.88 15.60
N LYS A 19 -3.35 -5.29 15.91
CA LYS A 19 -4.62 -6.01 16.05
C LYS A 19 -5.18 -6.37 14.67
N ILE A 20 -5.91 -7.47 14.60
CA ILE A 20 -6.73 -7.76 13.44
C ILE A 20 -7.82 -6.70 13.33
N ILE A 21 -8.05 -6.23 12.12
CA ILE A 21 -9.08 -5.23 11.80
C ILE A 21 -9.90 -5.77 10.65
N PHE A 22 -11.21 -5.89 10.85
CA PHE A 22 -12.11 -6.20 9.75
C PHE A 22 -12.54 -4.93 9.01
N THR A 23 -12.54 -5.02 7.68
CA THR A 23 -13.06 -3.99 6.79
C THR A 23 -14.60 -3.94 6.82
N ARG A 24 -15.21 -3.05 6.05
CA ARG A 24 -16.68 -2.92 6.00
C ARG A 24 -17.42 -4.20 5.64
N TYR A 25 -16.79 -5.10 4.89
CA TYR A 25 -17.34 -6.40 4.46
C TYR A 25 -16.62 -7.58 5.10
N LEU A 26 -16.01 -7.35 6.24
CA LEU A 26 -15.39 -8.36 7.09
C LEU A 26 -14.23 -9.12 6.44
N TYR A 27 -13.51 -8.49 5.51
CA TYR A 27 -12.20 -8.94 5.11
C TYR A 27 -11.15 -8.45 6.11
N VAL A 28 -10.05 -9.16 6.25
CA VAL A 28 -8.94 -8.71 7.10
C VAL A 28 -8.15 -7.61 6.39
N LYS A 29 -8.02 -6.45 7.02
CA LYS A 29 -7.46 -5.21 6.43
C LYS A 29 -6.08 -5.39 5.82
N ASP A 30 -5.14 -6.02 6.54
CA ASP A 30 -3.78 -6.26 6.04
C ASP A 30 -3.77 -7.18 4.82
N GLU A 31 -4.63 -8.21 4.81
CA GLU A 31 -4.81 -9.09 3.66
C GLU A 31 -5.39 -8.33 2.46
N VAL A 32 -6.41 -7.48 2.66
CA VAL A 32 -6.94 -6.61 1.59
C VAL A 32 -5.85 -5.69 1.03
N THR A 33 -4.99 -5.15 1.89
CA THR A 33 -3.86 -4.30 1.48
C THR A 33 -2.93 -5.05 0.53
N LEU A 34 -2.54 -6.28 0.87
CA LEU A 34 -1.65 -7.09 0.04
C LEU A 34 -2.33 -7.60 -1.22
N THR A 35 -3.60 -7.97 -1.13
CA THR A 35 -4.41 -8.37 -2.29
C THR A 35 -4.55 -7.20 -3.28
N LEU A 36 -4.73 -5.97 -2.81
CA LEU A 36 -4.75 -4.79 -3.67
C LEU A 36 -3.42 -4.62 -4.42
N ILE A 37 -2.28 -4.74 -3.73
CA ILE A 37 -0.97 -4.64 -4.38
C ILE A 37 -0.85 -5.65 -5.52
N MET A 38 -1.09 -6.91 -5.20
CA MET A 38 -0.91 -7.99 -6.19
C MET A 38 -1.94 -7.92 -7.32
N SER A 39 -3.18 -7.57 -7.03
CA SER A 39 -4.21 -7.41 -8.06
C SER A 39 -3.88 -6.27 -9.05
N ILE A 40 -3.28 -5.16 -8.56
CA ILE A 40 -2.79 -4.08 -9.44
C ILE A 40 -1.63 -4.57 -10.31
N LEU A 41 -0.65 -5.28 -9.74
CA LEU A 41 0.49 -5.81 -10.49
C LEU A 41 0.06 -6.84 -11.54
N GLU A 42 -0.89 -7.70 -11.20
CA GLU A 42 -1.47 -8.70 -12.12
C GLU A 42 -2.54 -8.14 -13.06
N LYS A 43 -2.83 -6.83 -12.97
CA LYS A 43 -3.80 -6.12 -13.83
C LYS A 43 -5.22 -6.69 -13.77
N ARG A 44 -5.68 -7.04 -12.57
CA ARG A 44 -7.00 -7.63 -12.33
C ARG A 44 -8.08 -6.58 -12.17
N GLU A 45 -9.26 -6.84 -12.67
CA GLU A 45 -10.44 -5.98 -12.48
C GLU A 45 -10.83 -5.85 -11.00
N SER A 46 -10.59 -6.90 -10.21
CA SER A 46 -10.83 -6.90 -8.75
C SER A 46 -10.02 -5.85 -7.98
N SER A 47 -8.98 -5.26 -8.58
CA SER A 47 -8.19 -4.17 -7.96
C SER A 47 -9.06 -3.00 -7.50
N MET A 48 -10.11 -2.67 -8.27
CA MET A 48 -11.05 -1.61 -7.91
C MET A 48 -11.83 -1.96 -6.66
N PHE A 49 -12.32 -3.20 -6.56
CA PHE A 49 -13.04 -3.66 -5.38
C PHE A 49 -12.14 -3.55 -4.13
N TRP A 50 -10.91 -4.04 -4.19
CA TRP A 50 -9.98 -4.00 -3.06
C TRP A 50 -9.60 -2.57 -2.65
N ALA A 51 -9.42 -1.67 -3.62
CA ALA A 51 -9.15 -0.27 -3.33
C ALA A 51 -10.33 0.39 -2.60
N TYR A 52 -11.56 0.16 -3.06
CA TYR A 52 -12.75 0.70 -2.42
C TYR A 52 -13.10 0.00 -1.12
N GLU A 53 -12.72 -1.27 -0.97
CA GLU A 53 -12.90 -1.97 0.30
C GLU A 53 -12.12 -1.30 1.44
N LEU A 54 -10.87 -0.90 1.19
CA LEU A 54 -10.11 -0.09 2.14
C LEU A 54 -10.66 1.34 2.27
N TYR A 55 -10.94 1.98 1.14
CA TYR A 55 -11.37 3.37 1.10
C TYR A 55 -12.66 3.59 1.91
N TYR A 56 -13.69 2.82 1.63
CA TYR A 56 -14.99 2.92 2.30
C TYR A 56 -15.02 2.27 3.69
N SER A 57 -13.98 1.57 4.08
CA SER A 57 -13.77 1.19 5.48
C SER A 57 -13.25 2.33 6.33
N GLY A 58 -12.97 3.51 5.71
CA GLY A 58 -12.48 4.71 6.36
C GLY A 58 -10.96 4.84 6.38
N PHE A 59 -10.24 4.06 5.57
CA PHE A 59 -8.78 4.11 5.44
C PHE A 59 -8.32 4.93 4.23
N GLU A 60 -9.02 6.01 3.91
CA GLU A 60 -8.82 6.83 2.71
C GLU A 60 -7.37 7.30 2.52
N ASN A 61 -6.76 7.87 3.57
CA ASN A 61 -5.38 8.34 3.51
C ASN A 61 -4.38 7.18 3.37
N GLU A 62 -4.66 6.05 4.01
CA GLU A 62 -3.83 4.85 3.92
C GLU A 62 -3.84 4.28 2.50
N VAL A 63 -5.00 4.30 1.82
CA VAL A 63 -5.09 3.92 0.39
C VAL A 63 -4.20 4.80 -0.47
N PHE A 64 -4.22 6.12 -0.29
CA PHE A 64 -3.33 7.01 -1.04
C PHE A 64 -1.86 6.74 -0.76
N ASN A 65 -1.48 6.54 0.51
CA ASN A 65 -0.10 6.21 0.88
C ASN A 65 0.34 4.87 0.27
N LEU A 66 -0.54 3.88 0.28
CA LEU A 66 -0.30 2.58 -0.37
C LEU A 66 -0.11 2.73 -1.88
N LEU A 67 -0.99 3.47 -2.56
CA LEU A 67 -0.89 3.71 -4.01
C LEU A 67 0.40 4.45 -4.37
N TRP A 68 0.88 5.40 -3.54
CA TRP A 68 2.18 6.02 -3.72
C TRP A 68 3.33 5.03 -3.55
N LYS A 69 3.27 4.17 -2.54
CA LYS A 69 4.28 3.14 -2.33
C LYS A 69 4.34 2.17 -3.52
N ILE A 70 3.17 1.70 -4.00
CA ILE A 70 3.06 0.87 -5.22
C ILE A 70 3.66 1.60 -6.42
N TYR A 71 3.35 2.88 -6.59
CA TYR A 71 3.87 3.66 -7.70
C TYR A 71 5.38 3.77 -7.70
N PHE A 72 6.03 4.07 -6.57
CA PHE A 72 7.48 4.17 -6.49
C PHE A 72 8.17 2.81 -6.55
N ASP A 73 7.61 1.79 -5.94
CA ASP A 73 8.20 0.43 -5.96
C ASP A 73 8.16 -0.21 -7.36
N PHE A 74 7.10 0.03 -8.13
CA PHE A 74 6.84 -0.77 -9.32
C PHE A 74 6.68 0.03 -10.63
N TYR A 75 6.20 1.26 -10.57
CA TYR A 75 5.77 2.00 -11.75
C TYR A 75 6.63 3.19 -12.13
N TYR A 76 7.21 3.89 -11.16
CA TYR A 76 7.87 5.18 -11.40
C TYR A 76 8.99 5.10 -12.44
N THR A 77 9.81 4.06 -12.41
CA THR A 77 10.95 3.88 -13.33
C THR A 77 10.52 3.87 -14.80
N LEU A 78 9.37 3.29 -15.10
CA LEU A 78 8.80 3.20 -16.45
C LEU A 78 7.77 4.29 -16.76
N ASN A 79 7.21 4.97 -15.76
CA ASN A 79 6.13 5.93 -15.92
C ASN A 79 6.37 7.24 -15.14
N PRO A 80 7.53 7.88 -15.23
CA PRO A 80 7.85 9.03 -14.38
C PRO A 80 6.94 10.25 -14.63
N SER A 81 6.32 10.35 -15.81
CA SER A 81 5.37 11.42 -16.14
C SER A 81 4.01 11.28 -15.45
N PHE A 82 3.67 10.10 -14.93
CA PHE A 82 2.43 9.89 -14.19
C PHE A 82 2.46 10.57 -12.82
N TYR A 83 3.64 10.87 -12.28
CA TYR A 83 3.81 11.57 -11.01
C TYR A 83 2.99 12.87 -10.91
N ASP A 84 3.10 13.74 -11.92
CA ASP A 84 2.44 15.05 -11.89
C ASP A 84 0.91 14.91 -11.96
N TYR A 85 0.42 13.91 -12.69
CA TYR A 85 -1.01 13.58 -12.71
C TYR A 85 -1.48 13.07 -11.35
N PHE A 86 -0.75 12.14 -10.75
CA PHE A 86 -1.10 11.55 -9.46
C PHE A 86 -1.17 12.63 -8.36
N ILE A 87 -0.14 13.47 -8.25
CA ILE A 87 -0.14 14.59 -7.28
C ILE A 87 -1.32 15.54 -7.49
N LYS A 88 -1.63 15.86 -8.75
CA LYS A 88 -2.77 16.69 -9.09
C LYS A 88 -4.06 16.05 -8.58
N LYS A 89 -4.26 14.76 -8.86
CA LYS A 89 -5.46 14.02 -8.46
C LYS A 89 -5.62 13.89 -6.96
N GLN A 90 -4.53 13.60 -6.24
CA GLN A 90 -4.57 13.59 -4.77
C GLN A 90 -4.92 14.97 -4.19
N LYS A 91 -4.39 16.04 -4.78
CA LYS A 91 -4.72 17.41 -4.36
C LYS A 91 -6.20 17.73 -4.63
N GLU A 92 -6.73 17.37 -5.80
CA GLU A 92 -8.15 17.49 -6.12
C GLU A 92 -8.98 16.76 -5.05
N TRP A 93 -8.68 15.49 -4.78
CA TRP A 93 -9.35 14.70 -3.77
C TRP A 93 -9.32 15.36 -2.37
N SER A 94 -8.18 15.86 -1.93
CA SER A 94 -8.03 16.47 -0.60
C SER A 94 -8.80 17.79 -0.41
N THR A 95 -9.16 18.46 -1.50
CA THR A 95 -9.90 19.74 -1.48
C THR A 95 -11.40 19.58 -1.74
N MET A 96 -11.83 18.46 -2.27
CA MET A 96 -13.23 18.16 -2.57
C MET A 96 -13.97 17.71 -1.29
N ARG A 97 -15.26 18.04 -1.23
CA ARG A 97 -16.16 17.45 -0.23
C ARG A 97 -16.37 15.96 -0.53
N PRO A 98 -16.69 15.12 0.48
CA PRO A 98 -17.04 13.72 0.27
C PRO A 98 -18.25 13.61 -0.69
N THR A 99 -18.01 13.12 -1.89
CA THR A 99 -18.99 12.93 -2.96
C THR A 99 -18.48 11.84 -3.88
N MET A 100 -19.34 11.26 -4.70
CA MET A 100 -18.95 10.27 -5.69
C MET A 100 -17.85 10.78 -6.65
N GLU A 101 -17.89 12.06 -7.03
CA GLU A 101 -16.85 12.68 -7.87
C GLU A 101 -15.48 12.68 -7.18
N ARG A 102 -15.45 12.89 -5.85
CA ARG A 102 -14.22 12.75 -5.07
C ARG A 102 -13.72 11.32 -5.07
N ASP A 103 -14.63 10.36 -4.85
CA ASP A 103 -14.31 8.94 -4.75
C ASP A 103 -13.85 8.35 -6.09
N LYS A 104 -14.35 8.86 -7.20
CA LYS A 104 -13.94 8.55 -8.57
C LYS A 104 -12.42 8.70 -8.80
N ILE A 105 -11.77 9.56 -8.04
CA ILE A 105 -10.32 9.79 -8.13
C ILE A 105 -9.52 8.52 -7.83
N ILE A 106 -9.97 7.70 -6.89
CA ILE A 106 -9.33 6.40 -6.59
C ILE A 106 -9.38 5.48 -7.82
N ASN A 107 -10.57 5.38 -8.44
CA ASN A 107 -10.73 4.58 -9.66
C ASN A 107 -9.81 5.08 -10.78
N MET A 108 -9.73 6.41 -11.01
CA MET A 108 -8.83 6.98 -12.02
C MET A 108 -7.36 6.57 -11.78
N ILE A 109 -6.88 6.65 -10.53
CA ILE A 109 -5.49 6.33 -10.22
C ILE A 109 -5.23 4.83 -10.39
N VAL A 110 -6.10 3.97 -9.86
CA VAL A 110 -5.94 2.52 -9.95
C VAL A 110 -6.04 2.05 -11.40
N SER A 111 -7.05 2.51 -12.17
CA SER A 111 -7.19 2.19 -13.60
C SER A 111 -5.98 2.64 -14.42
N ASP A 112 -5.43 3.80 -14.09
CA ASP A 112 -4.22 4.30 -14.72
C ASP A 112 -3.00 3.41 -14.42
N LEU A 113 -2.88 2.83 -13.22
CA LEU A 113 -1.82 1.87 -12.90
C LEU A 113 -2.02 0.54 -13.65
N LEU A 114 -3.26 0.06 -13.78
CA LEU A 114 -3.56 -1.19 -14.48
C LEU A 114 -3.11 -1.20 -15.95
N ILE A 115 -3.19 -0.07 -16.63
CA ILE A 115 -2.81 0.02 -18.07
C ILE A 115 -1.32 0.27 -18.29
N ARG A 116 -0.54 0.58 -17.25
CA ARG A 116 0.87 0.95 -17.37
C ARG A 116 1.80 -0.25 -17.23
N PRO A 117 2.96 -0.24 -17.91
CA PRO A 117 4.02 -1.20 -17.63
C PRO A 117 4.62 -0.93 -16.25
N HIS A 118 5.06 -1.99 -15.59
CA HIS A 118 5.76 -1.95 -14.31
C HIS A 118 6.95 -2.93 -14.30
N ASN A 119 7.84 -2.78 -13.32
CA ASN A 119 8.94 -3.70 -13.04
C ASN A 119 9.10 -3.87 -11.51
N LEU A 120 10.03 -4.74 -11.11
CA LEU A 120 10.30 -5.04 -9.70
C LEU A 120 11.60 -4.41 -9.18
N ASP A 121 12.29 -3.59 -9.97
CA ASP A 121 13.68 -3.16 -9.69
C ASP A 121 13.81 -2.46 -8.34
N VAL A 122 13.02 -1.41 -8.11
CA VAL A 122 13.08 -0.61 -6.87
C VAL A 122 12.62 -1.45 -5.68
N PHE A 123 11.55 -2.21 -5.85
CA PHE A 123 11.03 -3.11 -4.82
C PHE A 123 12.09 -4.12 -4.37
N LEU A 124 12.70 -4.84 -5.30
CA LEU A 124 13.72 -5.85 -4.98
C LEU A 124 14.96 -5.23 -4.32
N LEU A 125 15.46 -4.10 -4.85
CA LEU A 125 16.60 -3.39 -4.26
C LEU A 125 16.31 -2.96 -2.83
N ARG A 126 15.08 -2.49 -2.55
CA ARG A 126 14.66 -2.12 -1.20
C ARG A 126 14.61 -3.35 -0.28
N GLN A 127 14.14 -4.49 -0.75
CA GLN A 127 14.11 -5.72 0.04
C GLN A 127 15.51 -6.26 0.32
N ILE A 128 16.41 -6.20 -0.66
CA ILE A 128 17.83 -6.58 -0.47
C ILE A 128 18.45 -5.75 0.64
N SER A 129 18.32 -4.42 0.55
CA SER A 129 18.92 -3.49 1.53
C SER A 129 18.30 -3.60 2.93
N GLN A 130 17.12 -4.19 3.08
CA GLN A 130 16.48 -4.41 4.38
C GLN A 130 16.80 -5.76 5.03
N ASN A 131 17.04 -6.80 4.21
CA ASN A 131 17.11 -8.19 4.66
C ASN A 131 18.53 -8.75 4.71
N PHE A 132 19.50 -8.12 4.07
CA PHE A 132 20.88 -8.55 4.06
C PHE A 132 21.76 -7.49 4.70
N ASP A 133 22.48 -7.86 5.76
CA ASP A 133 23.72 -7.20 6.15
C ASP A 133 24.73 -7.46 5.02
N ILE A 134 24.62 -6.66 3.96
CA ILE A 134 25.63 -6.66 2.93
C ILE A 134 26.89 -6.17 3.64
N ASP A 135 27.89 -7.04 3.75
CA ASP A 135 29.24 -6.71 4.23
C ASP A 135 29.90 -5.72 3.24
N LEU A 136 29.27 -4.55 3.13
CA LEU A 136 29.91 -3.40 2.52
C LEU A 136 31.06 -3.06 3.45
N GLU A 137 32.21 -2.77 2.89
CA GLU A 137 33.34 -2.20 3.62
C GLU A 137 32.85 -1.03 4.48
N THR A 138 32.25 -1.39 5.62
CA THR A 138 31.39 -0.53 6.46
C THR A 138 32.17 0.59 7.15
N ASN A 139 33.51 0.56 7.07
CA ASN A 139 34.38 1.51 7.74
C ASN A 139 34.50 2.88 7.04
N ILE A 140 33.91 3.05 5.86
CA ILE A 140 34.11 4.28 5.06
C ILE A 140 33.10 5.39 5.41
N PHE A 141 31.95 5.05 6.00
CA PHE A 141 30.84 5.99 6.16
C PHE A 141 30.48 6.34 7.62
N ASN A 142 31.36 6.03 8.58
CA ASN A 142 31.10 6.33 9.99
C ASN A 142 31.26 7.82 10.35
N ASP A 143 31.85 8.65 9.47
CA ASP A 143 32.02 10.09 9.69
C ASP A 143 31.29 10.90 8.60
N CYS A 144 30.19 11.51 8.95
CA CYS A 144 29.38 12.36 8.05
C CYS A 144 30.15 13.57 7.49
N GLN A 145 31.30 13.94 8.04
CA GLN A 145 32.12 15.05 7.59
C GLN A 145 33.03 14.73 6.38
N LEU A 146 33.18 13.44 6.03
CA LEU A 146 34.07 12.99 4.95
C LEU A 146 33.35 12.81 3.59
N PHE A 147 32.07 13.12 3.49
CA PHE A 147 31.29 12.95 2.25
C PHE A 147 31.82 13.85 1.10
N GLU A 148 32.45 14.97 1.40
CA GLU A 148 32.67 16.04 0.39
C GLU A 148 33.72 15.76 -0.70
N PHE A 149 34.72 14.89 -0.53
CA PHE A 149 35.78 14.77 -1.55
C PHE A 149 36.34 13.37 -1.86
N ILE A 150 36.30 12.43 -0.96
CA ILE A 150 37.02 11.15 -1.14
C ILE A 150 36.16 10.11 -1.86
N HIS A 151 34.83 10.30 -1.92
CA HIS A 151 33.87 9.25 -2.32
C HIS A 151 33.24 9.46 -3.70
N LEU A 152 33.42 10.58 -4.36
CA LEU A 152 32.85 10.84 -5.69
C LEU A 152 33.31 9.80 -6.73
N SER A 153 34.59 9.43 -6.72
CA SER A 153 35.10 8.40 -7.62
C SER A 153 34.44 7.02 -7.38
N LYS A 154 34.14 6.70 -6.14
CA LYS A 154 33.47 5.42 -5.80
C LYS A 154 32.02 5.39 -6.28
N PHE A 155 31.31 6.52 -6.18
CA PHE A 155 29.95 6.63 -6.74
C PHE A 155 29.99 6.59 -8.27
N ASP A 156 30.94 7.24 -8.92
CA ASP A 156 31.16 7.13 -10.36
C ASP A 156 31.40 5.68 -10.76
N ASP A 157 32.20 4.92 -10.01
CA ASP A 157 32.45 3.50 -10.25
C ASP A 157 31.15 2.68 -10.10
N TRP A 158 30.35 2.93 -9.07
CA TRP A 158 29.06 2.24 -8.90
C TRP A 158 28.06 2.57 -10.02
N PHE A 159 28.02 3.83 -10.46
CA PHE A 159 27.16 4.23 -11.56
C PHE A 159 27.64 3.65 -12.89
N ASN A 160 28.96 3.69 -13.17
CA ASN A 160 29.55 3.14 -14.39
C ASN A 160 29.39 1.61 -14.46
N SER A 161 29.62 0.90 -13.35
CA SER A 161 29.47 -0.57 -13.26
C SER A 161 28.03 -1.03 -13.08
N LYS A 162 27.07 -0.09 -12.93
CA LYS A 162 25.64 -0.38 -12.64
C LYS A 162 25.47 -1.22 -11.37
N ASN A 163 26.25 -0.93 -10.34
CA ASN A 163 26.15 -1.60 -9.05
C ASN A 163 24.92 -1.08 -8.27
N TYR A 164 23.74 -1.50 -8.71
CA TYR A 164 22.46 -1.03 -8.16
C TYR A 164 22.29 -1.35 -6.67
N GLN A 165 22.85 -2.47 -6.20
CA GLN A 165 22.78 -2.89 -4.80
C GLN A 165 23.53 -1.91 -3.89
N ASN A 166 24.77 -1.56 -4.22
CA ASN A 166 25.53 -0.59 -3.43
C ASN A 166 24.88 0.80 -3.45
N ILE A 167 24.32 1.21 -4.59
CA ILE A 167 23.57 2.48 -4.71
C ILE A 167 22.36 2.46 -3.80
N ALA A 168 21.56 1.38 -3.82
CA ALA A 168 20.39 1.24 -3.00
C ALA A 168 20.71 1.21 -1.51
N GLU A 169 21.73 0.42 -1.12
CA GLU A 169 22.19 0.35 0.27
C GLU A 169 22.66 1.72 0.78
N PHE A 170 23.43 2.44 -0.02
CA PHE A 170 23.86 3.79 0.35
C PHE A 170 22.67 4.73 0.56
N VAL A 171 21.75 4.81 -0.41
CA VAL A 171 20.60 5.71 -0.36
C VAL A 171 19.67 5.39 0.80
N LEU A 172 19.38 4.09 1.00
CA LEU A 172 18.39 3.67 1.97
C LEU A 172 18.89 3.65 3.42
N ASN A 173 20.17 3.27 3.62
CA ASN A 173 20.67 2.96 4.96
C ASN A 173 21.87 3.83 5.40
N LYS A 174 22.75 4.23 4.48
CA LYS A 174 24.04 4.86 4.86
C LYS A 174 24.08 6.38 4.68
N CYS A 175 23.41 6.93 3.67
CA CYS A 175 23.43 8.38 3.40
C CYS A 175 22.82 9.15 4.58
N CYS A 176 23.54 10.17 5.08
CA CYS A 176 23.02 11.04 6.14
C CYS A 176 21.83 11.86 5.61
N GLU A 177 20.87 12.14 6.48
CA GLU A 177 19.63 12.85 6.10
C GLU A 177 19.88 14.22 5.47
N ASN A 178 20.80 14.98 6.05
CA ASN A 178 21.19 16.31 5.56
C ASN A 178 21.93 16.27 4.21
N GLN A 179 22.43 15.12 3.78
CA GLN A 179 23.18 14.93 2.53
C GLN A 179 22.35 14.30 1.41
N LEU A 180 21.14 13.89 1.68
CA LEU A 180 20.27 13.25 0.68
C LEU A 180 20.02 14.13 -0.55
N ASP A 181 19.85 15.45 -0.34
CA ASP A 181 19.62 16.38 -1.44
C ASP A 181 20.90 16.60 -2.27
N GLU A 182 22.06 16.65 -1.62
CA GLU A 182 23.36 16.76 -2.30
C GLU A 182 23.66 15.50 -3.13
N PHE A 183 23.40 14.32 -2.56
CA PHE A 183 23.56 13.07 -3.29
C PHE A 183 22.62 12.98 -4.49
N LEU A 184 21.38 13.43 -4.35
CA LEU A 184 20.44 13.50 -5.46
C LEU A 184 20.92 14.45 -6.57
N GLU A 185 21.46 15.62 -6.21
CA GLU A 185 22.03 16.57 -7.17
C GLU A 185 23.26 15.99 -7.89
N TYR A 186 24.13 15.32 -7.15
CA TYR A 186 25.28 14.60 -7.71
C TYR A 186 24.84 13.52 -8.70
N ALA A 187 23.93 12.61 -8.31
CA ALA A 187 23.42 11.57 -9.18
C ALA A 187 22.75 12.16 -10.45
N THR A 188 21.99 13.23 -10.28
CA THR A 188 21.34 13.91 -11.42
C THR A 188 22.38 14.51 -12.37
N SER A 189 23.46 15.09 -11.84
CA SER A 189 24.56 15.65 -12.64
C SER A 189 25.30 14.57 -13.42
N TYR A 190 25.56 13.41 -12.80
CA TYR A 190 26.17 12.26 -13.47
C TYR A 190 25.41 11.87 -14.75
N PHE A 191 24.07 11.76 -14.65
CA PHE A 191 23.24 11.40 -15.82
C PHE A 191 23.10 12.52 -16.86
N LYS A 192 23.35 13.78 -16.51
CA LYS A 192 23.35 14.92 -17.45
C LYS A 192 24.65 15.07 -18.22
N THR A 193 25.75 14.45 -17.76
CA THR A 193 27.08 14.57 -18.34
C THR A 193 27.28 13.56 -19.48
N PRO A 194 27.86 13.94 -20.65
CA PRO A 194 28.25 12.99 -21.68
C PRO A 194 29.22 11.92 -21.15
N PRO A 195 29.11 10.64 -21.57
CA PRO A 195 28.25 10.13 -22.65
C PRO A 195 26.82 9.76 -22.21
N ASN A 196 26.46 9.93 -20.95
CA ASN A 196 25.22 9.43 -20.35
C ASN A 196 23.98 10.25 -20.72
N ASN A 197 24.15 11.46 -21.25
CA ASN A 197 23.06 12.42 -21.46
C ASN A 197 22.12 12.12 -22.65
N LYS A 198 22.36 11.07 -23.42
CA LYS A 198 21.63 10.83 -24.68
C LYS A 198 20.12 10.59 -24.53
N GLN A 199 19.65 10.20 -23.36
CA GLN A 199 18.25 9.83 -23.11
C GLN A 199 17.71 10.31 -21.77
N THR A 200 18.50 11.02 -20.96
CA THR A 200 18.03 11.47 -19.64
C THR A 200 16.85 12.42 -19.79
N LYS A 201 15.75 12.04 -19.19
CA LYS A 201 14.61 12.94 -19.04
C LYS A 201 14.87 13.81 -17.84
N ASP A 202 14.81 15.12 -18.05
CA ASP A 202 14.97 16.10 -16.97
C ASP A 202 13.70 16.11 -16.09
N TYR A 203 13.59 15.08 -15.25
CA TYR A 203 12.60 15.06 -14.20
C TYR A 203 13.22 15.65 -12.95
N ASN A 204 12.83 16.87 -12.60
CA ASN A 204 13.33 17.55 -11.42
C ASN A 204 12.90 16.82 -10.13
N ALA A 205 13.74 15.87 -9.69
CA ALA A 205 13.46 15.02 -8.53
C ALA A 205 13.29 15.87 -7.26
N ARG A 206 14.14 16.90 -7.06
CA ARG A 206 14.05 17.79 -5.91
C ARG A 206 12.71 18.53 -5.87
N GLU A 207 12.26 19.07 -7.01
CA GLU A 207 10.96 19.71 -7.11
C GLU A 207 9.80 18.72 -6.82
N LYS A 208 9.92 17.48 -7.30
CA LYS A 208 8.93 16.43 -7.04
C LYS A 208 8.84 16.05 -5.57
N ILE A 209 9.98 15.85 -4.91
CA ILE A 209 10.02 15.56 -3.48
C ILE A 209 9.40 16.73 -2.69
N ASN A 210 9.75 17.97 -3.03
CA ASN A 210 9.26 19.17 -2.36
C ASN A 210 7.75 19.44 -2.59
N LYS A 211 7.18 18.96 -3.69
CA LYS A 211 5.73 19.04 -3.96
C LYS A 211 4.90 18.15 -3.02
N ARG A 212 5.48 17.07 -2.50
CA ARG A 212 4.83 16.23 -1.50
C ARG A 212 5.11 16.78 -0.10
N LYS A 213 4.13 17.48 0.45
CA LYS A 213 4.17 17.92 1.85
C LYS A 213 4.08 16.69 2.77
N ASN A 214 4.82 16.70 3.86
CA ASN A 214 4.84 15.64 4.89
C ASN A 214 5.47 14.31 4.45
N THR A 215 6.38 14.31 3.49
CA THR A 215 7.19 13.13 3.15
C THR A 215 8.15 12.86 4.31
N ASP A 216 8.07 11.69 4.93
CA ASP A 216 9.04 11.27 5.93
C ASP A 216 10.40 10.89 5.30
N GLN A 217 11.42 10.69 6.13
CA GLN A 217 12.77 10.43 5.64
C GLN A 217 12.88 9.09 4.90
N ARG A 218 12.13 8.07 5.32
CA ARG A 218 12.12 6.77 4.63
C ARG A 218 11.52 6.91 3.24
N GLU A 219 10.42 7.62 3.13
CA GLU A 219 9.76 7.88 1.86
C GLU A 219 10.66 8.73 0.95
N LYS A 220 11.34 9.74 1.49
CA LYS A 220 12.31 10.55 0.74
C LYS A 220 13.42 9.68 0.13
N ARG A 221 14.04 8.79 0.91
CA ARG A 221 15.05 7.84 0.45
C ARG A 221 14.51 6.93 -0.66
N HIS A 222 13.30 6.42 -0.49
CA HIS A 222 12.63 5.58 -1.46
C HIS A 222 12.41 6.31 -2.80
N ILE A 223 11.95 7.56 -2.76
CA ILE A 223 11.76 8.40 -3.96
C ILE A 223 13.09 8.64 -4.66
N ILE A 224 14.17 8.92 -3.91
CA ILE A 224 15.51 9.14 -4.47
C ILE A 224 16.00 7.87 -5.17
N LEU A 225 15.89 6.70 -4.54
CA LEU A 225 16.25 5.43 -5.17
C LEU A 225 15.45 5.20 -6.45
N ALA A 226 14.13 5.37 -6.40
CA ALA A 226 13.27 5.22 -7.57
C ALA A 226 13.66 6.18 -8.71
N HIS A 227 14.05 7.42 -8.37
CA HIS A 227 14.51 8.40 -9.36
C HIS A 227 15.84 8.00 -10.01
N ILE A 228 16.81 7.53 -9.24
CA ILE A 228 18.09 7.04 -9.77
C ILE A 228 17.87 5.84 -10.69
N MET A 229 17.08 4.87 -10.25
CA MET A 229 16.72 3.70 -11.07
C MET A 229 15.99 4.09 -12.36
N MET A 230 15.13 5.12 -12.32
CA MET A 230 14.47 5.66 -13.50
C MET A 230 15.50 6.23 -14.51
N GLN A 231 16.54 6.91 -14.03
CA GLN A 231 17.60 7.43 -14.93
C GLN A 231 18.33 6.29 -15.63
N PHE A 232 18.71 5.23 -14.90
CA PHE A 232 19.31 4.03 -15.52
C PHE A 232 18.36 3.37 -16.53
N THR A 233 17.09 3.25 -16.19
CA THR A 233 16.07 2.69 -17.10
C THR A 233 15.95 3.49 -18.39
N CYS A 234 16.17 4.82 -18.35
CA CYS A 234 16.19 5.67 -19.54
C CYS A 234 17.39 5.42 -20.47
N LEU A 235 18.49 4.86 -19.95
CA LEU A 235 19.69 4.51 -20.72
C LEU A 235 19.58 3.14 -21.43
N GLU A 236 18.60 2.32 -21.03
CA GLU A 236 18.39 0.98 -21.56
C GLU A 236 17.19 0.95 -22.52
N PRO A 237 17.14 0.00 -23.47
CA PRO A 237 16.02 -0.14 -24.40
C PRO A 237 14.78 -0.77 -23.73
N VAL A 238 14.33 -0.20 -22.63
CA VAL A 238 13.17 -0.68 -21.87
C VAL A 238 11.90 0.05 -22.30
N LYS A 239 10.78 -0.66 -22.37
CA LYS A 239 9.49 -0.10 -22.75
C LYS A 239 8.99 0.88 -21.69
N MET A 240 8.93 2.17 -22.03
CA MET A 240 8.41 3.23 -21.18
C MET A 240 6.89 3.37 -21.34
N GLY A 241 6.24 3.80 -20.24
CA GLY A 241 4.81 4.13 -20.24
C GLY A 241 4.48 5.32 -21.11
N LYS A 242 3.25 5.34 -21.62
CA LYS A 242 2.70 6.46 -22.40
C LYS A 242 1.95 7.43 -21.49
N LYS A 243 1.79 8.69 -21.95
CA LYS A 243 0.91 9.68 -21.30
C LYS A 243 -0.56 9.39 -21.68
N LEU A 244 -1.07 8.26 -21.19
CA LEU A 244 -2.48 7.91 -21.28
C LEU A 244 -3.09 8.05 -19.88
N TYR A 245 -4.33 8.58 -19.86
CA TYR A 245 -5.11 8.69 -18.63
C TYR A 245 -6.48 8.08 -18.87
N VAL A 246 -6.92 7.26 -17.92
CA VAL A 246 -8.23 6.61 -17.99
C VAL A 246 -9.30 7.63 -17.59
N ILE A 247 -10.38 7.65 -18.36
CA ILE A 247 -11.61 8.36 -18.03
C ILE A 247 -12.53 7.35 -17.38
N VAL A 248 -13.05 7.68 -16.21
CA VAL A 248 -13.97 6.83 -15.45
C VAL A 248 -15.38 7.38 -15.63
N GLU A 249 -16.29 6.55 -16.10
CA GLU A 249 -17.69 6.88 -16.26
C GLU A 249 -18.47 6.70 -14.95
N GLU A 250 -19.57 7.42 -14.76
CA GLU A 250 -20.43 7.26 -13.58
C GLU A 250 -21.00 5.85 -13.44
N SER A 251 -21.30 5.21 -14.57
CA SER A 251 -21.80 3.84 -14.56
C SER A 251 -20.84 2.82 -13.96
N GLU A 252 -19.54 3.05 -14.07
CA GLU A 252 -18.48 2.21 -13.48
C GLU A 252 -18.42 2.37 -11.95
N MET A 253 -18.87 3.52 -11.45
CA MET A 253 -18.93 3.78 -10.01
C MET A 253 -20.15 3.17 -9.32
N LYS A 254 -21.25 2.99 -10.04
CA LYS A 254 -22.53 2.50 -9.47
C LYS A 254 -22.40 1.14 -8.77
N GLN A 255 -21.52 0.27 -9.25
CA GLN A 255 -21.27 -1.02 -8.58
C GLN A 255 -20.61 -0.85 -7.19
N PHE A 256 -19.93 0.28 -6.95
CA PHE A 256 -19.30 0.60 -5.67
C PHE A 256 -20.20 1.49 -4.81
N GLU A 257 -21.13 2.24 -5.43
CA GLU A 257 -22.09 3.15 -4.83
C GLU A 257 -23.20 2.43 -4.06
N THR A 258 -23.62 1.26 -4.54
CA THR A 258 -24.57 0.38 -3.80
C THR A 258 -24.09 0.05 -2.39
N ILE A 259 -22.90 0.44 -2.08
CA ILE A 259 -22.19 0.26 -0.83
C ILE A 259 -22.39 1.45 0.11
N TYR A 260 -22.65 2.67 -0.44
CA TYR A 260 -23.10 3.82 0.34
C TYR A 260 -24.58 3.72 0.74
N SER A 261 -25.38 3.02 -0.04
CA SER A 261 -26.81 2.82 0.24
C SER A 261 -27.09 1.82 1.36
N ASP A 262 -26.08 1.39 2.10
CA ASP A 262 -26.22 0.67 3.37
C ASP A 262 -27.08 1.44 4.39
N TYR A 263 -27.38 2.72 4.09
CA TYR A 263 -28.29 3.56 4.88
C TYR A 263 -29.71 3.64 4.31
N ASP A 264 -29.97 3.02 3.16
CA ASP A 264 -31.31 3.00 2.60
C ASP A 264 -32.11 1.87 3.26
N SER A 265 -33.09 2.24 4.07
CA SER A 265 -33.94 1.38 4.90
C SER A 265 -34.71 0.29 4.14
N SER A 266 -34.64 0.28 2.81
CA SER A 266 -35.23 -0.77 1.95
C SER A 266 -34.31 -1.97 1.74
N PHE A 267 -33.06 -1.93 2.19
CA PHE A 267 -32.10 -3.00 1.99
C PHE A 267 -31.99 -3.87 3.26
N TYR A 268 -32.31 -5.13 3.15
CA TYR A 268 -32.08 -6.10 4.23
C TYR A 268 -30.56 -6.33 4.39
N PRO A 269 -29.95 -5.97 5.53
CA PRO A 269 -28.50 -5.98 5.73
C PRO A 269 -27.84 -7.34 5.47
N TYR A 270 -28.50 -8.45 5.84
CA TYR A 270 -28.00 -9.80 5.59
C TYR A 270 -27.83 -10.15 4.10
N LYS A 271 -28.36 -9.34 3.17
CA LYS A 271 -28.15 -9.48 1.72
C LYS A 271 -26.93 -8.72 1.22
N ILE A 272 -26.33 -7.89 2.05
CA ILE A 272 -25.17 -7.07 1.66
C ILE A 272 -23.92 -7.94 1.61
N LEU A 273 -23.68 -8.75 2.62
CA LEU A 273 -22.49 -9.60 2.72
C LEU A 273 -22.29 -10.52 1.50
N PRO A 274 -23.31 -11.23 0.97
CA PRO A 274 -23.15 -12.01 -0.25
C PRO A 274 -22.80 -11.20 -1.49
N LYS A 275 -23.27 -9.96 -1.59
CA LYS A 275 -22.89 -9.06 -2.69
C LYS A 275 -21.49 -8.48 -2.51
N ALA A 276 -21.12 -8.19 -1.27
CA ALA A 276 -19.84 -7.65 -0.90
C ALA A 276 -18.72 -8.66 -1.10
N CYS A 277 -18.94 -9.89 -0.70
CA CYS A 277 -18.00 -10.99 -0.88
C CYS A 277 -18.02 -11.56 -2.32
N LEU A 278 -17.98 -10.66 -3.33
CA LEU A 278 -17.84 -11.06 -4.73
C LEU A 278 -16.51 -11.75 -5.01
N TYR A 279 -15.46 -11.28 -4.40
CA TYR A 279 -14.10 -11.76 -4.63
C TYR A 279 -13.55 -12.50 -3.40
N SER A 280 -12.78 -13.55 -3.65
CA SER A 280 -12.00 -14.20 -2.61
C SER A 280 -10.78 -13.38 -2.27
N ILE A 281 -10.40 -13.34 -0.99
CA ILE A 281 -9.30 -12.50 -0.51
C ILE A 281 -7.96 -12.87 -1.17
N ASP A 282 -7.77 -14.13 -1.53
CA ASP A 282 -6.54 -14.59 -2.18
C ASP A 282 -6.78 -15.80 -3.08
N GLU A 283 -7.23 -15.56 -4.32
CA GLU A 283 -7.48 -16.62 -5.31
C GLU A 283 -6.20 -17.30 -5.82
N GLU A 284 -5.05 -16.62 -5.73
CA GLU A 284 -3.79 -17.03 -6.34
C GLU A 284 -2.68 -17.29 -5.32
N ASN A 285 -3.01 -17.38 -4.06
CA ASN A 285 -2.06 -17.58 -2.95
C ASN A 285 -0.97 -16.49 -2.85
N TYR A 286 -1.29 -15.24 -3.21
CA TYR A 286 -0.35 -14.10 -3.12
C TYR A 286 0.03 -13.77 -1.69
N LEU A 287 -0.88 -13.95 -0.73
CA LEU A 287 -0.63 -13.65 0.68
C LEU A 287 0.50 -14.50 1.24
N THR A 288 0.77 -15.68 0.66
CA THR A 288 1.90 -16.52 1.06
C THR A 288 3.27 -15.90 0.75
N LEU A 289 3.33 -14.90 -0.13
CA LEU A 289 4.53 -14.11 -0.44
C LEU A 289 4.93 -13.14 0.67
N PHE A 290 4.02 -12.87 1.61
CA PHE A 290 4.19 -11.80 2.59
C PHE A 290 4.17 -12.33 4.02
N LYS A 291 4.94 -11.65 4.88
CA LYS A 291 4.90 -11.85 6.32
C LYS A 291 3.94 -10.84 6.92
N LEU A 292 2.80 -11.33 7.42
CA LEU A 292 1.82 -10.50 8.08
C LEU A 292 2.31 -10.13 9.48
N LYS A 293 2.33 -8.82 9.78
CA LYS A 293 2.66 -8.27 11.11
C LYS A 293 1.38 -8.08 11.90
N ARG A 294 0.89 -9.14 12.49
CA ARG A 294 -0.30 -9.09 13.34
C ARG A 294 -0.23 -10.13 14.44
N GLU A 295 -1.06 -9.98 15.47
CA GLU A 295 -1.23 -11.02 16.49
C GLU A 295 -1.61 -12.36 15.86
N THR A 296 -1.09 -13.45 16.42
CA THR A 296 -1.47 -14.80 15.99
C THR A 296 -2.80 -15.15 16.67
N ILE A 297 -3.88 -15.19 15.88
CA ILE A 297 -5.20 -15.60 16.34
C ILE A 297 -5.82 -16.61 15.36
N ASP A 298 -6.81 -17.32 15.84
CA ASP A 298 -7.71 -18.08 14.98
C ASP A 298 -8.63 -17.09 14.25
N LEU A 299 -8.38 -16.87 12.94
CA LEU A 299 -9.19 -15.98 12.11
C LEU A 299 -10.63 -16.42 12.00
N LYS A 300 -10.85 -17.73 12.04
CA LYS A 300 -12.19 -18.29 11.94
C LYS A 300 -12.99 -17.99 13.21
N ASP A 301 -12.37 -18.14 14.37
CA ASP A 301 -12.96 -17.77 15.65
C ASP A 301 -13.23 -16.27 15.73
N ALA A 302 -12.25 -15.44 15.34
CA ALA A 302 -12.41 -13.99 15.28
C ALA A 302 -13.56 -13.55 14.37
N TYR A 303 -13.73 -14.22 13.23
CA TYR A 303 -14.79 -13.92 12.25
C TYR A 303 -16.17 -14.37 12.75
N PHE A 304 -16.31 -15.57 13.29
CA PHE A 304 -17.61 -16.11 13.67
C PHE A 304 -18.10 -15.68 15.06
N ASN A 305 -17.17 -15.48 16.01
CA ASN A 305 -17.56 -15.25 17.40
C ASN A 305 -17.22 -13.84 17.92
N HIS A 306 -16.39 -13.06 17.20
CA HIS A 306 -15.87 -11.78 17.65
C HIS A 306 -15.81 -10.71 16.56
N TRP A 307 -16.58 -10.84 15.49
CA TRP A 307 -16.45 -9.97 14.31
C TRP A 307 -16.70 -8.50 14.64
N GLU A 308 -17.71 -8.16 15.47
CA GLU A 308 -18.04 -6.78 15.84
C GLU A 308 -16.85 -6.11 16.54
N TYR A 309 -16.21 -6.85 17.44
CA TYR A 309 -15.05 -6.37 18.17
C TYR A 309 -13.89 -6.04 17.23
N TYR A 310 -13.52 -6.94 16.35
CA TYR A 310 -12.43 -6.71 15.40
C TYR A 310 -12.81 -5.70 14.31
N ALA A 311 -14.07 -5.61 13.93
CA ALA A 311 -14.59 -4.58 13.03
C ALA A 311 -14.55 -3.19 13.67
N SER A 312 -14.77 -3.07 14.99
CA SER A 312 -14.77 -1.80 15.71
C SER A 312 -13.46 -0.99 15.60
N PHE A 313 -12.37 -1.64 15.20
CA PHE A 313 -11.11 -0.95 14.92
C PHE A 313 -11.08 -0.26 13.55
N SER A 314 -11.99 -0.57 12.62
CA SER A 314 -12.14 0.20 11.38
C SER A 314 -13.00 1.45 11.63
N PRO A 315 -12.70 2.59 10.98
CA PRO A 315 -13.47 3.81 11.20
C PRO A 315 -14.95 3.65 10.89
N VAL A 316 -15.31 2.97 9.81
CA VAL A 316 -16.71 2.78 9.39
C VAL A 316 -17.53 2.00 10.44
N TRP A 317 -17.00 0.91 10.97
CA TRP A 317 -17.70 0.12 11.99
C TRP A 317 -17.71 0.82 13.35
N ARG A 318 -16.65 1.52 13.70
CA ARG A 318 -16.62 2.33 14.93
C ARG A 318 -17.73 3.36 14.95
N ASP A 319 -17.96 4.04 13.81
CA ASP A 319 -19.03 5.02 13.69
C ASP A 319 -20.43 4.37 13.72
N ARG A 320 -20.60 3.20 13.08
CA ARG A 320 -21.81 2.38 13.11
C ARG A 320 -22.14 1.92 14.54
N ILE A 321 -21.19 1.34 15.24
CA ILE A 321 -21.33 0.87 16.63
C ILE A 321 -21.65 2.05 17.56
N LYS A 322 -20.94 3.16 17.42
CA LYS A 322 -21.16 4.37 18.23
C LYS A 322 -22.57 4.95 18.06
N LYS A 323 -23.15 4.85 16.85
CA LYS A 323 -24.52 5.32 16.58
C LYS A 323 -25.54 4.65 17.48
N TYR A 324 -25.33 3.41 17.87
CA TYR A 324 -26.18 2.61 18.76
C TYR A 324 -25.60 2.50 20.18
N ASN A 325 -24.73 3.43 20.58
CA ASN A 325 -24.10 3.50 21.90
C ASN A 325 -23.29 2.27 22.30
N GLY A 326 -22.87 1.43 21.35
CA GLY A 326 -22.00 0.27 21.60
C GLY A 326 -20.60 0.68 22.02
N VAL A 327 -20.01 -0.08 22.97
CA VAL A 327 -18.69 0.14 23.52
C VAL A 327 -17.88 -1.15 23.42
N ALA A 328 -16.64 -1.05 22.94
CA ALA A 328 -15.76 -2.21 22.82
C ALA A 328 -15.31 -2.72 24.19
N ASN A 329 -15.60 -3.98 24.48
CA ASN A 329 -15.14 -4.70 25.66
C ASN A 329 -13.90 -5.51 25.28
N HIS A 330 -12.73 -4.99 25.70
CA HIS A 330 -11.44 -5.58 25.34
C HIS A 330 -11.16 -6.91 26.05
N GLU A 331 -11.74 -7.14 27.23
CA GLU A 331 -11.56 -8.35 28.01
C GLU A 331 -12.28 -9.54 27.35
N ASN A 332 -13.52 -9.33 26.95
CA ASN A 332 -14.40 -10.37 26.37
C ASN A 332 -14.38 -10.38 24.83
N LYS A 333 -13.66 -9.45 24.18
CA LYS A 333 -13.61 -9.28 22.72
C LYS A 333 -15.01 -9.20 22.08
N LYS A 334 -15.87 -8.32 22.62
CA LYS A 334 -17.24 -8.07 22.12
C LYS A 334 -17.60 -6.59 22.21
N ILE A 335 -18.75 -6.25 21.66
CA ILE A 335 -19.36 -4.93 21.83
C ILE A 335 -20.45 -5.04 22.88
N ASP A 336 -20.37 -4.22 23.90
CA ASP A 336 -21.42 -4.09 24.91
C ASP A 336 -22.33 -2.94 24.53
N PHE A 337 -23.63 -3.24 24.38
CA PHE A 337 -24.68 -2.25 24.16
C PHE A 337 -25.36 -1.92 25.51
N PRO A 338 -25.92 -0.70 25.68
CA PRO A 338 -26.50 -0.28 26.96
C PRO A 338 -27.78 -1.04 27.34
N ASP A 339 -28.54 -1.51 26.36
CA ASP A 339 -29.79 -2.23 26.49
C ASP A 339 -30.06 -3.10 25.25
N ASP A 340 -31.10 -3.94 25.34
CA ASP A 340 -31.50 -4.85 24.27
C ASP A 340 -32.03 -4.07 23.05
N ASP A 341 -32.70 -2.93 23.26
CA ASP A 341 -33.24 -2.12 22.15
C ASP A 341 -32.10 -1.60 21.26
N CYS A 342 -31.04 -1.07 21.85
CA CYS A 342 -29.85 -0.61 21.10
C CYS A 342 -29.14 -1.78 20.37
N PHE A 343 -29.09 -2.96 20.99
CA PHE A 343 -28.54 -4.17 20.38
C PHE A 343 -29.38 -4.60 19.17
N ASP A 344 -30.69 -4.72 19.34
CA ASP A 344 -31.62 -5.14 18.28
C ASP A 344 -31.61 -4.14 17.11
N GLU A 345 -31.66 -2.82 17.39
CA GLU A 345 -31.57 -1.80 16.35
C GLU A 345 -30.25 -1.85 15.56
N PHE A 346 -29.11 -2.14 16.24
CA PHE A 346 -27.83 -2.31 15.57
C PHE A 346 -27.85 -3.52 14.63
N TYR A 347 -28.33 -4.67 15.10
CA TYR A 347 -28.41 -5.87 14.28
C TYR A 347 -29.43 -5.76 13.16
N ASP A 348 -30.58 -5.12 13.39
CA ASP A 348 -31.56 -4.82 12.34
C ASP A 348 -30.97 -3.94 11.23
N ALA A 349 -30.11 -2.97 11.62
CA ALA A 349 -29.47 -2.08 10.66
C ALA A 349 -28.28 -2.72 9.93
N PHE A 350 -27.52 -3.60 10.60
CA PHE A 350 -26.22 -4.09 10.10
C PHE A 350 -26.03 -5.61 10.23
N ASN A 351 -27.09 -6.37 10.23
CA ASN A 351 -27.11 -7.82 10.39
C ASN A 351 -26.08 -8.55 9.49
N TYR A 352 -24.84 -8.65 9.98
CA TYR A 352 -23.74 -9.39 9.36
C TYR A 352 -23.47 -10.71 10.07
N GLU A 353 -24.51 -11.37 10.56
CA GLU A 353 -24.38 -12.66 11.25
C GLU A 353 -23.63 -13.65 10.37
N THR A 354 -22.36 -13.81 10.72
CA THR A 354 -21.41 -14.58 9.92
C THR A 354 -21.70 -16.07 9.91
N ASP A 355 -22.36 -16.57 10.94
CA ASP A 355 -22.81 -17.95 11.07
C ASP A 355 -24.07 -18.28 10.26
N GLU A 356 -24.88 -17.28 9.95
CA GLU A 356 -26.07 -17.43 9.07
C GLU A 356 -25.72 -17.35 7.58
N GLN A 357 -24.50 -16.90 7.24
CA GLN A 357 -24.06 -16.80 5.86
C GLN A 357 -23.75 -18.18 5.27
N LYS A 358 -23.92 -18.30 3.95
CA LYS A 358 -23.48 -19.50 3.24
C LYS A 358 -21.96 -19.68 3.42
N LYS A 359 -21.54 -20.91 3.61
CA LYS A 359 -20.12 -21.25 3.79
C LYS A 359 -19.22 -20.73 2.66
N GLU A 360 -19.73 -20.71 1.43
CA GLU A 360 -19.03 -20.17 0.26
C GLU A 360 -18.78 -18.65 0.39
N THR A 361 -19.70 -17.92 1.01
CA THR A 361 -19.57 -16.47 1.26
C THR A 361 -18.52 -16.21 2.32
N SER A 362 -18.62 -16.89 3.46
CA SER A 362 -17.64 -16.73 4.56
C SER A 362 -16.22 -17.11 4.15
N ASN A 363 -16.07 -18.17 3.36
CA ASN A 363 -14.75 -18.61 2.87
C ASN A 363 -14.06 -17.58 1.96
N LYS A 364 -14.80 -16.66 1.33
CA LYS A 364 -14.17 -15.59 0.52
C LYS A 364 -13.45 -14.57 1.38
N SER A 365 -13.89 -14.32 2.60
CA SER A 365 -13.25 -13.40 3.55
C SER A 365 -12.10 -14.03 4.33
N ILE A 366 -12.19 -15.32 4.65
CA ILE A 366 -11.29 -16.04 5.57
C ILE A 366 -10.82 -17.38 4.98
N GLN A 367 -10.28 -17.39 3.78
CA GLN A 367 -9.84 -18.65 3.19
C GLN A 367 -8.50 -19.14 3.77
N ASN A 368 -8.34 -20.47 3.84
CA ASN A 368 -7.07 -21.10 4.16
C ASN A 368 -6.24 -21.29 2.89
N LEU A 369 -5.01 -20.76 2.89
CA LEU A 369 -4.08 -20.89 1.78
C LEU A 369 -3.42 -22.27 1.83
N THR A 370 -3.57 -23.04 0.77
CA THR A 370 -3.04 -24.43 0.69
C THR A 370 -1.72 -24.54 -0.06
N ASN A 371 -1.45 -23.60 -0.96
CA ASN A 371 -0.25 -23.59 -1.80
C ASN A 371 0.63 -22.37 -1.43
N GLN A 372 1.93 -22.54 -1.60
CA GLN A 372 2.86 -21.43 -1.39
C GLN A 372 3.35 -20.91 -2.73
N ARG A 373 3.27 -19.59 -2.92
CA ARG A 373 3.87 -18.89 -4.04
C ARG A 373 5.24 -18.33 -3.63
N LYS A 374 6.19 -18.25 -4.57
CA LYS A 374 7.55 -17.78 -4.32
C LYS A 374 7.86 -16.52 -5.11
N TRP A 375 8.67 -15.63 -4.53
CA TRP A 375 9.12 -14.41 -5.21
C TRP A 375 9.91 -14.68 -6.48
N SER A 376 10.63 -15.80 -6.58
CA SER A 376 11.30 -16.23 -7.81
C SER A 376 10.32 -16.40 -8.97
N GLN A 377 9.12 -16.93 -8.72
CA GLN A 377 8.08 -17.08 -9.75
C GLN A 377 7.53 -15.73 -10.21
N VAL A 378 7.31 -14.80 -9.26
CA VAL A 378 6.86 -13.43 -9.56
C VAL A 378 7.93 -12.68 -10.36
N TYR A 379 9.21 -12.81 -9.98
CA TYR A 379 10.32 -12.19 -10.72
C TYR A 379 10.39 -12.70 -12.17
N GLU A 380 10.29 -13.99 -12.40
CA GLU A 380 10.31 -14.57 -13.75
C GLU A 380 9.24 -13.97 -14.67
N GLN A 381 8.07 -13.65 -14.11
CA GLN A 381 6.96 -13.01 -14.84
C GLN A 381 7.32 -11.62 -15.36
N TYR A 382 8.02 -10.82 -14.53
CA TYR A 382 8.24 -9.39 -14.77
C TYR A 382 9.67 -8.99 -15.12
N LYS A 383 10.65 -9.91 -15.07
CA LYS A 383 12.07 -9.61 -15.31
C LYS A 383 12.38 -8.92 -16.64
N LYS A 384 11.52 -9.11 -17.66
CA LYS A 384 11.68 -8.48 -18.99
C LYS A 384 11.48 -6.97 -18.99
N ASN A 385 10.80 -6.45 -17.97
CA ASN A 385 10.49 -5.04 -17.83
C ASN A 385 11.51 -4.30 -16.94
N GLY A 386 12.41 -5.03 -16.29
CA GLY A 386 13.41 -4.47 -15.38
C GLY A 386 14.82 -4.48 -15.96
N ILE A 387 15.70 -3.75 -15.32
CA ILE A 387 17.14 -3.70 -15.60
C ILE A 387 17.97 -4.36 -14.50
N PHE A 388 17.43 -4.49 -13.30
CA PHE A 388 18.06 -5.14 -12.17
C PHE A 388 17.90 -6.66 -12.26
N LYS A 389 19.00 -7.38 -12.12
CA LYS A 389 19.05 -8.85 -12.14
C LYS A 389 19.60 -9.31 -10.81
N PRO A 390 18.74 -9.65 -9.85
CA PRO A 390 19.17 -10.20 -8.57
C PRO A 390 19.82 -11.57 -8.75
N GLU A 391 20.78 -11.91 -7.89
CA GLU A 391 21.36 -13.23 -7.83
C GLU A 391 20.29 -14.27 -7.45
N PRO A 392 20.36 -15.50 -8.00
CA PRO A 392 19.36 -16.54 -7.72
C PRO A 392 19.23 -16.86 -6.23
N GLU A 393 20.34 -16.90 -5.49
CA GLU A 393 20.38 -17.16 -4.06
C GLU A 393 19.58 -16.12 -3.27
N PHE A 394 19.58 -14.86 -3.75
CA PHE A 394 18.78 -13.81 -3.17
C PHE A 394 17.26 -14.07 -3.35
N LEU A 395 16.83 -14.42 -4.57
CA LEU A 395 15.41 -14.71 -4.85
C LEU A 395 14.92 -15.96 -4.11
N GLU A 396 15.77 -16.93 -3.90
CA GLU A 396 15.47 -18.13 -3.12
C GLU A 396 15.40 -17.82 -1.62
N GLY A 397 16.24 -16.87 -1.16
CA GLY A 397 16.24 -16.39 0.23
C GLY A 397 15.09 -15.44 0.56
N LEU A 398 14.39 -14.89 -0.44
CA LEU A 398 13.17 -14.13 -0.27
C LEU A 398 11.99 -15.06 0.00
N ASP A 399 11.89 -15.59 1.23
CA ASP A 399 10.80 -16.49 1.59
C ASP A 399 9.50 -15.70 1.82
N LYS A 400 9.54 -14.70 2.69
CA LYS A 400 8.38 -13.84 2.99
C LYS A 400 8.81 -12.39 3.23
N ILE A 401 8.13 -11.47 2.60
CA ILE A 401 8.43 -10.04 2.65
C ILE A 401 7.45 -9.32 3.57
N GLU A 402 7.96 -8.39 4.37
CA GLU A 402 7.13 -7.38 5.04
C GLU A 402 6.89 -6.20 4.08
N TYR A 403 5.61 -5.87 3.87
CA TYR A 403 5.27 -4.77 2.95
C TYR A 403 4.49 -3.64 3.64
#